data_0961d680e1500b36f5a118a329fdda77
#
_entry.id   0961d680e1500b36f5a118a329fdda77
#
_cell.length_a   1.000
_cell.length_b   1.000
_cell.length_c   1.000
_cell.angle_alpha   90.00
_cell.angle_beta   90.00
_cell.angle_gamma   90.00
#
_symmetry.space_group_name_H-M   'P 1'
#
loop_
_entity.id
_entity.type
_entity.pdbx_description
1 polymer ?
#
loop_
_entity_poly.entity_id
_entity_poly.type
_entity_poly.pdbx_seq_one_letter_code
_entity_poly.pdbx_strand_id
1 'polypeptide(L)'
;MAQRIALVTGGMGGLGEAICMKLARMGIKVIVTYSPGNTKHAEWLKDMAARDYHFIAYACDVGDFDDCTRMVAQVAKDVGPIDILINNAGITRDMTFKKMTKVDWDAVMTTNLDSVFNVSKPVVDGMVERGWGRVINVSSVNGQKGAFGQTNYSAAKAGMHGFTKALALEVAKKGVTVNTISPGYIGTKMVLAIPKEVLDSKIIPQIPIGRLGKPEEIAGLCAYLASDEAAFLTGANIAINGGQHMY
;
A
#
# COMPACT_ATOMS: atom_id res chain seq x y z
N MET A 1 -12.84 -2.82 23.80
CA MET A 1 -12.68 -3.58 22.52
C MET A 1 -11.26 -4.10 22.47
N ALA A 2 -11.02 -5.29 21.88
CA ALA A 2 -9.67 -5.78 21.66
C ALA A 2 -8.91 -4.82 20.73
N GLN A 3 -7.60 -4.71 20.93
CA GLN A 3 -6.73 -3.90 20.08
C GLN A 3 -6.73 -4.46 18.64
N ARG A 4 -7.02 -3.64 17.65
CA ARG A 4 -6.96 -4.01 16.23
C ARG A 4 -5.53 -4.27 15.76
N ILE A 5 -5.37 -5.19 14.83
CA ILE A 5 -4.08 -5.58 14.24
C ILE A 5 -4.07 -5.19 12.76
N ALA A 6 -3.08 -4.40 12.35
CA ALA A 6 -2.86 -4.00 10.98
C ALA A 6 -1.61 -4.66 10.39
N LEU A 7 -1.71 -5.19 9.19
CA LEU A 7 -0.59 -5.63 8.36
C LEU A 7 -0.34 -4.61 7.24
N VAL A 8 0.88 -4.09 7.16
CA VAL A 8 1.30 -3.15 6.11
C VAL A 8 2.42 -3.77 5.30
N THR A 9 2.15 -4.10 4.03
CA THR A 9 3.19 -4.64 3.15
C THR A 9 4.14 -3.54 2.70
N GLY A 10 5.45 -3.83 2.69
CA GLY A 10 6.47 -2.81 2.39
C GLY A 10 6.47 -1.64 3.39
N GLY A 11 6.14 -1.92 4.64
CA GLY A 11 5.94 -0.91 5.69
C GLY A 11 7.20 -0.14 6.10
N MET A 12 8.39 -0.60 5.72
CA MET A 12 9.67 0.06 6.05
C MET A 12 10.10 1.14 5.06
N GLY A 13 9.33 1.38 4.01
CA GLY A 13 9.66 2.36 2.98
C GLY A 13 8.76 3.59 3.03
N GLY A 14 9.31 4.76 2.77
CA GLY A 14 8.67 6.05 2.52
C GLY A 14 7.19 6.20 2.95
N LEU A 15 6.28 5.83 2.08
CA LEU A 15 4.85 5.92 2.36
C LEU A 15 4.39 4.90 3.41
N GLY A 16 4.90 3.68 3.35
CA GLY A 16 4.56 2.61 4.30
C GLY A 16 4.93 2.99 5.74
N GLU A 17 6.09 3.62 5.96
CA GLU A 17 6.51 4.10 7.29
C GLU A 17 5.51 5.12 7.86
N ALA A 18 5.10 6.11 7.07
CA ALA A 18 4.14 7.11 7.51
C ALA A 18 2.77 6.48 7.85
N ILE A 19 2.32 5.51 7.06
CA ILE A 19 1.10 4.75 7.32
C ILE A 19 1.22 3.98 8.64
N CYS A 20 2.31 3.24 8.85
CA CYS A 20 2.56 2.48 10.08
C CYS A 20 2.53 3.38 11.31
N MET A 21 3.24 4.51 11.27
CA MET A 21 3.26 5.47 12.37
C MET A 21 1.87 6.05 12.66
N LYS A 22 1.09 6.36 11.62
CA LYS A 22 -0.26 6.91 11.80
C LYS A 22 -1.20 5.89 12.43
N LEU A 23 -1.17 4.64 11.98
CA LEU A 23 -1.98 3.56 12.56
C LEU A 23 -1.60 3.26 14.02
N ALA A 24 -0.30 3.25 14.33
CA ALA A 24 0.18 3.06 15.70
C ALA A 24 -0.34 4.17 16.65
N ARG A 25 -0.35 5.43 16.21
CA ARG A 25 -0.92 6.57 16.98
C ARG A 25 -2.42 6.44 17.25
N MET A 26 -3.13 5.63 16.45
CA MET A 26 -4.54 5.29 16.71
C MET A 26 -4.71 4.13 17.70
N GLY A 27 -3.63 3.63 18.29
CA GLY A 27 -3.65 2.47 19.19
C GLY A 27 -3.75 1.12 18.48
N ILE A 28 -3.55 1.08 17.16
CA ILE A 28 -3.55 -0.14 16.36
C ILE A 28 -2.19 -0.82 16.49
N LYS A 29 -2.17 -2.13 16.70
CA LYS A 29 -0.95 -2.94 16.69
C LYS A 29 -0.52 -3.13 15.23
N VAL A 30 0.67 -2.66 14.87
CA VAL A 30 1.11 -2.64 13.47
C VAL A 30 2.19 -3.68 13.24
N ILE A 31 1.95 -4.48 12.20
CA ILE A 31 2.89 -5.45 11.64
C ILE A 31 3.34 -4.94 10.28
N VAL A 32 4.62 -5.04 10.01
CA VAL A 32 5.21 -4.64 8.73
C VAL A 32 5.83 -5.83 8.02
N THR A 33 5.73 -5.88 6.69
CA THR A 33 6.57 -6.80 5.94
C THR A 33 7.71 -6.07 5.24
N TYR A 34 8.79 -6.79 5.03
CA TYR A 34 9.93 -6.37 4.23
C TYR A 34 10.39 -7.51 3.32
N SER A 35 10.99 -7.19 2.17
CA SER A 35 11.50 -8.23 1.26
C SER A 35 12.64 -9.01 1.92
N PRO A 36 12.78 -10.33 1.68
CA PRO A 36 13.82 -11.15 2.28
C PRO A 36 15.24 -10.63 2.06
N GLY A 37 15.49 -9.89 0.96
CA GLY A 37 16.77 -9.24 0.67
C GLY A 37 17.03 -7.94 1.42
N ASN A 38 16.12 -7.44 2.25
CA ASN A 38 16.31 -6.19 3.00
C ASN A 38 17.18 -6.42 4.24
N THR A 39 18.44 -6.05 4.14
CA THR A 39 19.42 -6.16 5.24
C THR A 39 19.32 -5.04 6.28
N LYS A 40 18.51 -3.98 6.03
CA LYS A 40 18.37 -2.80 6.90
C LYS A 40 17.16 -2.87 7.84
N HIS A 41 16.43 -3.97 7.85
CA HIS A 41 15.20 -4.09 8.65
C HIS A 41 15.45 -3.91 10.16
N ALA A 42 16.55 -4.46 10.69
CA ALA A 42 16.88 -4.35 12.10
C ALA A 42 17.25 -2.91 12.51
N GLU A 43 18.01 -2.20 11.67
CA GLU A 43 18.31 -0.78 11.86
C GLU A 43 17.03 0.06 11.86
N TRP A 44 16.15 -0.16 10.88
CA TRP A 44 14.87 0.54 10.81
C TRP A 44 14.00 0.30 12.05
N LEU A 45 13.89 -0.93 12.53
CA LEU A 45 13.15 -1.24 13.76
C LEU A 45 13.72 -0.50 14.98
N LYS A 46 15.06 -0.42 15.08
CA LYS A 46 15.75 0.33 16.15
C LYS A 46 15.43 1.83 16.07
N ASP A 47 15.46 2.41 14.88
CA ASP A 47 15.14 3.82 14.67
C ASP A 47 13.67 4.12 15.01
N MET A 48 12.76 3.21 14.66
CA MET A 48 11.35 3.35 15.04
C MET A 48 11.15 3.25 16.56
N ALA A 49 11.81 2.29 17.22
CA ALA A 49 11.76 2.14 18.66
C ALA A 49 12.31 3.38 19.41
N ALA A 50 13.37 4.00 18.88
CA ALA A 50 13.90 5.26 19.42
C ALA A 50 12.92 6.45 19.30
N ARG A 51 11.92 6.32 18.41
CA ARG A 51 10.83 7.29 18.20
C ARG A 51 9.52 6.84 18.86
N ASP A 52 9.58 5.89 19.79
CA ASP A 52 8.45 5.29 20.52
C ASP A 52 7.43 4.55 19.64
N TYR A 53 7.90 3.94 18.52
CA TYR A 53 7.10 3.07 17.70
C TYR A 53 7.62 1.63 17.76
N HIS A 54 6.81 0.70 18.28
CA HIS A 54 7.17 -0.70 18.45
C HIS A 54 6.47 -1.58 17.42
N PHE A 55 7.09 -1.72 16.24
CA PHE A 55 6.57 -2.53 15.15
C PHE A 55 7.08 -3.96 15.23
N ILE A 56 6.26 -4.90 14.78
CA ILE A 56 6.64 -6.30 14.57
C ILE A 56 6.86 -6.48 13.07
N ALA A 57 7.99 -7.11 12.69
CA ALA A 57 8.38 -7.21 11.29
C ALA A 57 8.56 -8.66 10.86
N TYR A 58 8.06 -8.99 9.67
CA TYR A 58 8.22 -10.29 9.04
C TYR A 58 8.85 -10.14 7.65
N ALA A 59 9.82 -10.99 7.34
CA ALA A 59 10.29 -11.14 5.96
C ALA A 59 9.20 -11.80 5.13
N CYS A 60 8.92 -11.28 3.94
CA CYS A 60 7.97 -11.87 3.02
C CYS A 60 8.23 -11.40 1.59
N ASP A 61 8.38 -12.34 0.67
CA ASP A 61 8.27 -12.05 -0.75
C ASP A 61 6.78 -12.00 -1.11
N VAL A 62 6.25 -10.79 -1.25
CA VAL A 62 4.82 -10.60 -1.57
C VAL A 62 4.44 -11.11 -2.97
N GLY A 63 5.41 -11.37 -3.84
CA GLY A 63 5.22 -12.01 -5.14
C GLY A 63 5.02 -13.52 -5.06
N ASP A 64 5.35 -14.14 -3.93
CA ASP A 64 5.20 -15.58 -3.69
C ASP A 64 3.98 -15.86 -2.81
N PHE A 65 3.00 -16.58 -3.38
CA PHE A 65 1.74 -16.89 -2.69
C PHE A 65 1.93 -17.75 -1.43
N ASP A 66 2.81 -18.75 -1.52
CA ASP A 66 3.07 -19.68 -0.40
C ASP A 66 3.81 -18.96 0.72
N ASP A 67 4.73 -18.05 0.39
CA ASP A 67 5.42 -17.21 1.39
C ASP A 67 4.44 -16.27 2.10
N CYS A 68 3.53 -15.64 1.36
CA CYS A 68 2.46 -14.84 1.93
C CYS A 68 1.56 -15.64 2.87
N THR A 69 1.17 -16.85 2.48
CA THR A 69 0.33 -17.75 3.28
C THR A 69 1.06 -18.15 4.59
N ARG A 70 2.34 -18.51 4.51
CA ARG A 70 3.15 -18.84 5.69
C ARG A 70 3.28 -17.63 6.63
N MET A 71 3.57 -16.44 6.07
CA MET A 71 3.71 -15.21 6.84
C MET A 71 2.41 -14.87 7.58
N VAL A 72 1.25 -14.92 6.91
CA VAL A 72 -0.05 -14.64 7.53
C VAL A 72 -0.38 -15.64 8.64
N ALA A 73 -0.11 -16.92 8.43
CA ALA A 73 -0.30 -17.95 9.46
C ALA A 73 0.61 -17.71 10.67
N GLN A 74 1.87 -17.30 10.44
CA GLN A 74 2.81 -16.97 11.52
C GLN A 74 2.36 -15.74 12.30
N VAL A 75 1.88 -14.70 11.63
CA VAL A 75 1.30 -13.51 12.27
C VAL A 75 0.09 -13.87 13.12
N ALA A 76 -0.81 -14.69 12.61
CA ALA A 76 -2.00 -15.14 13.36
C ALA A 76 -1.64 -15.89 14.63
N LYS A 77 -0.59 -16.71 14.58
CA LYS A 77 -0.08 -17.47 15.73
C LYS A 77 0.63 -16.58 16.77
N ASP A 78 1.49 -15.68 16.34
CA ASP A 78 2.39 -14.92 17.23
C ASP A 78 1.73 -13.67 17.82
N VAL A 79 0.81 -13.06 17.04
CA VAL A 79 0.27 -11.73 17.35
C VAL A 79 -1.25 -11.74 17.45
N GLY A 80 -1.91 -12.41 16.51
CA GLY A 80 -3.38 -12.50 16.42
C GLY A 80 -3.88 -12.28 15.00
N PRO A 81 -5.20 -12.34 14.80
CA PRO A 81 -5.83 -12.21 13.49
C PRO A 81 -5.70 -10.78 12.94
N ILE A 82 -5.38 -10.68 11.66
CA ILE A 82 -5.24 -9.38 10.97
C ILE A 82 -6.64 -8.80 10.72
N ASP A 83 -6.87 -7.58 11.20
CA ASP A 83 -8.12 -6.83 11.02
C ASP A 83 -8.04 -5.80 9.89
N ILE A 84 -6.85 -5.25 9.66
CA ILE A 84 -6.59 -4.21 8.66
C ILE A 84 -5.44 -4.68 7.78
N LEU A 85 -5.65 -4.65 6.47
CA LEU A 85 -4.62 -4.95 5.48
C LEU A 85 -4.34 -3.72 4.61
N ILE A 86 -3.08 -3.28 4.57
CA ILE A 86 -2.61 -2.24 3.67
C ILE A 86 -1.65 -2.88 2.65
N ASN A 87 -2.13 -3.10 1.43
CA ASN A 87 -1.31 -3.54 0.31
C ASN A 87 -0.56 -2.32 -0.27
N ASN A 88 0.64 -2.07 0.28
CA ASN A 88 1.47 -0.93 -0.09
C ASN A 88 2.77 -1.32 -0.79
N ALA A 89 3.22 -2.57 -0.71
CA ALA A 89 4.42 -3.02 -1.41
C ALA A 89 4.34 -2.73 -2.91
N GLY A 90 5.44 -2.29 -3.49
CA GLY A 90 5.49 -2.00 -4.92
C GLY A 90 6.86 -1.52 -5.38
N ILE A 91 7.14 -1.75 -6.66
CA ILE A 91 8.36 -1.33 -7.34
C ILE A 91 8.02 -0.62 -8.65
N THR A 92 8.99 0.08 -9.21
CA THR A 92 8.97 0.59 -10.57
C THR A 92 10.11 -0.01 -11.41
N ARG A 93 9.87 -0.15 -12.71
CA ARG A 93 10.88 -0.45 -13.75
C ARG A 93 10.52 0.41 -14.95
N ASP A 94 10.86 1.70 -14.84
CA ASP A 94 10.44 2.73 -15.78
C ASP A 94 11.29 2.72 -17.04
N MET A 95 10.67 2.51 -18.18
CA MET A 95 11.31 2.57 -19.50
C MET A 95 10.25 2.66 -20.60
N THR A 96 10.65 3.15 -21.77
CA THR A 96 9.75 3.17 -22.93
C THR A 96 9.36 1.74 -23.32
N PHE A 97 8.16 1.56 -23.86
CA PHE A 97 7.65 0.24 -24.26
C PHE A 97 8.59 -0.49 -25.24
N LYS A 98 9.23 0.26 -26.15
CA LYS A 98 10.25 -0.29 -27.06
C LYS A 98 11.42 -0.98 -26.35
N LYS A 99 11.80 -0.51 -25.15
CA LYS A 99 12.94 -1.03 -24.39
C LYS A 99 12.52 -2.00 -23.27
N MET A 100 11.23 -2.05 -22.95
CA MET A 100 10.72 -2.86 -21.84
C MET A 100 10.91 -4.34 -22.14
N THR A 101 11.56 -5.04 -21.21
CA THR A 101 11.74 -6.48 -21.31
C THR A 101 10.59 -7.22 -20.58
N LYS A 102 10.41 -8.49 -20.92
CA LYS A 102 9.45 -9.35 -20.22
C LYS A 102 9.79 -9.47 -18.72
N VAL A 103 11.07 -9.48 -18.38
CA VAL A 103 11.55 -9.51 -16.99
C VAL A 103 11.13 -8.26 -16.23
N ASP A 104 11.26 -7.07 -16.83
CA ASP A 104 10.83 -5.81 -16.20
C ASP A 104 9.31 -5.74 -16.05
N TRP A 105 8.57 -6.24 -17.04
CA TRP A 105 7.12 -6.36 -16.97
C TRP A 105 6.71 -7.28 -15.84
N ASP A 106 7.23 -8.51 -15.80
CA ASP A 106 6.85 -9.52 -14.81
C ASP A 106 7.20 -9.08 -13.39
N ALA A 107 8.39 -8.52 -13.20
CA ALA A 107 8.79 -8.03 -11.87
C ALA A 107 7.78 -7.01 -11.31
N VAL A 108 7.28 -6.10 -12.17
CA VAL A 108 6.30 -5.09 -11.75
C VAL A 108 4.91 -5.70 -11.54
N MET A 109 4.46 -6.58 -12.44
CA MET A 109 3.15 -7.23 -12.30
C MET A 109 3.11 -8.08 -11.03
N THR A 110 4.11 -8.92 -10.82
CA THR A 110 4.20 -9.81 -9.66
C THR A 110 4.25 -9.02 -8.35
N THR A 111 5.10 -7.99 -8.26
CA THR A 111 5.23 -7.25 -7.01
C THR A 111 4.06 -6.29 -6.75
N ASN A 112 3.49 -5.68 -7.80
CA ASN A 112 2.49 -4.63 -7.59
C ASN A 112 1.03 -5.12 -7.73
N LEU A 113 0.76 -6.20 -8.48
CA LEU A 113 -0.60 -6.67 -8.70
C LEU A 113 -0.83 -8.06 -8.11
N ASP A 114 0.00 -9.07 -8.46
CA ASP A 114 -0.20 -10.43 -7.94
C ASP A 114 -0.07 -10.44 -6.41
N SER A 115 0.81 -9.60 -5.84
CA SER A 115 0.95 -9.42 -4.40
C SER A 115 -0.35 -9.03 -3.70
N VAL A 116 -1.21 -8.25 -4.35
CA VAL A 116 -2.51 -7.85 -3.78
C VAL A 116 -3.40 -9.06 -3.55
N PHE A 117 -3.43 -9.97 -4.52
CA PHE A 117 -4.12 -11.26 -4.35
C PHE A 117 -3.41 -12.14 -3.32
N ASN A 118 -2.09 -12.32 -3.45
CA ASN A 118 -1.30 -13.23 -2.62
C ASN A 118 -1.44 -12.94 -1.12
N VAL A 119 -1.44 -11.66 -0.74
CA VAL A 119 -1.58 -11.26 0.68
C VAL A 119 -3.05 -11.19 1.10
N SER A 120 -3.95 -10.71 0.22
CA SER A 120 -5.36 -10.57 0.59
C SER A 120 -6.04 -11.91 0.80
N LYS A 121 -5.73 -12.92 -0.02
CA LYS A 121 -6.42 -14.22 0.03
C LYS A 121 -6.34 -14.90 1.42
N PRO A 122 -5.17 -15.08 2.04
CA PRO A 122 -5.08 -15.68 3.36
C PRO A 122 -5.58 -14.78 4.51
N VAL A 123 -5.77 -13.46 4.28
CA VAL A 123 -6.22 -12.53 5.31
C VAL A 123 -7.73 -12.33 5.30
N VAL A 124 -8.35 -12.21 4.12
CA VAL A 124 -9.75 -11.80 3.97
C VAL A 124 -10.71 -12.85 4.49
N ASP A 125 -10.42 -14.15 4.32
CA ASP A 125 -11.27 -15.23 4.80
C ASP A 125 -11.51 -15.10 6.32
N GLY A 126 -10.46 -14.85 7.10
CA GLY A 126 -10.58 -14.63 8.53
C GLY A 126 -11.30 -13.31 8.90
N MET A 127 -11.17 -12.25 8.10
CA MET A 127 -11.96 -11.02 8.29
C MET A 127 -13.46 -11.29 8.10
N VAL A 128 -13.82 -12.04 7.06
CA VAL A 128 -15.22 -12.43 6.75
C VAL A 128 -15.82 -13.26 7.88
N GLU A 129 -15.08 -14.24 8.40
CA GLU A 129 -15.52 -15.06 9.52
C GLU A 129 -15.79 -14.26 10.79
N ARG A 130 -14.98 -13.24 11.07
CA ARG A 130 -15.14 -12.35 12.22
C ARG A 130 -16.15 -11.22 12.01
N GLY A 131 -16.66 -11.04 10.79
CA GLY A 131 -17.65 -10.00 10.46
C GLY A 131 -17.09 -8.56 10.48
N TRP A 132 -15.76 -8.41 10.41
CA TRP A 132 -15.10 -7.10 10.34
C TRP A 132 -13.76 -7.17 9.64
N GLY A 133 -13.48 -6.21 8.76
CA GLY A 133 -12.18 -6.06 8.10
C GLY A 133 -12.06 -4.79 7.29
N ARG A 134 -10.82 -4.35 7.07
CA ARG A 134 -10.48 -3.20 6.21
C ARG A 134 -9.31 -3.57 5.31
N VAL A 135 -9.55 -3.55 4.00
CA VAL A 135 -8.52 -3.76 2.99
C VAL A 135 -8.32 -2.47 2.21
N ILE A 136 -7.09 -1.98 2.17
CA ILE A 136 -6.71 -0.74 1.49
C ILE A 136 -5.57 -1.03 0.53
N ASN A 137 -5.82 -0.86 -0.77
CA ASN A 137 -4.85 -1.07 -1.82
C ASN A 137 -4.23 0.27 -2.23
N VAL A 138 -2.91 0.40 -2.14
CA VAL A 138 -2.19 1.61 -2.50
C VAL A 138 -1.85 1.56 -4.00
N SER A 139 -2.69 2.21 -4.80
CA SER A 139 -2.49 2.38 -6.24
C SER A 139 -1.64 3.63 -6.54
N SER A 140 -1.97 4.36 -7.57
CA SER A 140 -1.28 5.58 -8.02
C SER A 140 -2.18 6.37 -8.96
N VAL A 141 -1.95 7.68 -9.05
CA VAL A 141 -2.49 8.51 -10.13
C VAL A 141 -2.12 7.96 -11.51
N ASN A 142 -0.98 7.28 -11.64
CA ASN A 142 -0.55 6.67 -12.90
C ASN A 142 -1.33 5.39 -13.24
N GLY A 143 -2.02 4.77 -12.29
CA GLY A 143 -3.03 3.74 -12.56
C GLY A 143 -4.34 4.31 -13.09
N GLN A 144 -4.59 5.61 -12.93
CA GLN A 144 -5.78 6.30 -13.41
C GLN A 144 -5.58 6.92 -14.78
N LYS A 145 -4.51 7.71 -14.97
CA LYS A 145 -4.24 8.48 -16.21
C LYS A 145 -3.18 7.86 -17.12
N GLY A 146 -2.44 6.86 -16.64
CA GLY A 146 -1.23 6.38 -17.29
C GLY A 146 -0.04 7.32 -17.10
N ALA A 147 1.16 6.83 -17.43
CA ALA A 147 2.36 7.65 -17.47
C ALA A 147 3.33 7.15 -18.55
N PHE A 148 3.99 8.07 -19.23
CA PHE A 148 5.02 7.74 -20.21
C PHE A 148 6.13 6.92 -19.57
N GLY A 149 6.49 5.81 -20.19
CA GLY A 149 7.53 4.90 -19.69
C GLY A 149 7.10 3.97 -18.56
N GLN A 150 5.80 3.92 -18.23
CA GLN A 150 5.26 3.10 -17.14
C GLN A 150 4.10 2.19 -17.58
N THR A 151 4.19 1.57 -18.74
CA THR A 151 3.13 0.68 -19.20
C THR A 151 2.87 -0.50 -18.25
N ASN A 152 3.94 -1.09 -17.68
CA ASN A 152 3.87 -2.13 -16.66
C ASN A 152 3.27 -1.61 -15.32
N TYR A 153 3.81 -0.53 -14.80
CA TYR A 153 3.37 0.06 -13.52
C TYR A 153 1.92 0.55 -13.59
N SER A 154 1.57 1.29 -14.65
CA SER A 154 0.21 1.78 -14.86
C SER A 154 -0.80 0.63 -15.01
N ALA A 155 -0.44 -0.44 -15.73
CA ALA A 155 -1.28 -1.63 -15.86
C ALA A 155 -1.50 -2.31 -14.50
N ALA A 156 -0.43 -2.53 -13.72
CA ALA A 156 -0.53 -3.15 -12.40
C ALA A 156 -1.39 -2.30 -11.44
N LYS A 157 -1.14 -0.98 -11.39
CA LYS A 157 -1.89 -0.07 -10.51
C LYS A 157 -3.35 0.12 -10.93
N ALA A 158 -3.66 0.08 -12.24
CA ALA A 158 -5.03 0.04 -12.74
C ALA A 158 -5.74 -1.28 -12.41
N GLY A 159 -5.04 -2.42 -12.49
CA GLY A 159 -5.57 -3.73 -12.12
C GLY A 159 -6.07 -3.79 -10.68
N MET A 160 -5.43 -3.09 -9.76
CA MET A 160 -5.89 -2.99 -8.36
C MET A 160 -7.31 -2.41 -8.26
N HIS A 161 -7.72 -1.50 -9.16
CA HIS A 161 -9.06 -0.91 -9.14
C HIS A 161 -10.13 -1.96 -9.47
N GLY A 162 -9.87 -2.83 -10.46
CA GLY A 162 -10.74 -3.96 -10.80
C GLY A 162 -10.85 -4.96 -9.66
N PHE A 163 -9.70 -5.38 -9.11
CA PHE A 163 -9.62 -6.26 -7.95
C PHE A 163 -10.43 -5.72 -6.76
N THR A 164 -10.23 -4.45 -6.41
CA THR A 164 -10.91 -3.77 -5.31
C THR A 164 -12.43 -3.81 -5.47
N LYS A 165 -12.94 -3.46 -6.66
CA LYS A 165 -14.37 -3.44 -6.93
C LYS A 165 -15.01 -4.82 -6.83
N ALA A 166 -14.36 -5.83 -7.43
CA ALA A 166 -14.86 -7.20 -7.42
C ALA A 166 -14.89 -7.77 -6.00
N LEU A 167 -13.77 -7.69 -5.27
CA LEU A 167 -13.69 -8.19 -3.90
C LEU A 167 -14.67 -7.47 -2.97
N ALA A 168 -14.84 -6.15 -3.12
CA ALA A 168 -15.80 -5.37 -2.32
C ALA A 168 -17.24 -5.92 -2.46
N LEU A 169 -17.67 -6.29 -3.68
CA LEU A 169 -19.00 -6.89 -3.91
C LEU A 169 -19.18 -8.22 -3.16
N GLU A 170 -18.12 -9.02 -3.06
CA GLU A 170 -18.17 -10.35 -2.43
C GLU A 170 -18.25 -10.26 -0.90
N VAL A 171 -17.55 -9.27 -0.30
CA VAL A 171 -17.34 -9.24 1.16
C VAL A 171 -18.09 -8.13 1.91
N ALA A 172 -18.72 -7.18 1.21
CA ALA A 172 -19.39 -6.04 1.85
C ALA A 172 -20.45 -6.45 2.87
N LYS A 173 -21.30 -7.42 2.54
CA LYS A 173 -22.34 -7.96 3.46
C LYS A 173 -21.78 -8.69 4.67
N LYS A 174 -20.48 -8.95 4.68
CA LYS A 174 -19.74 -9.60 5.77
C LYS A 174 -18.97 -8.61 6.65
N GLY A 175 -19.26 -7.30 6.53
CA GLY A 175 -18.62 -6.27 7.35
C GLY A 175 -17.18 -5.91 6.95
N VAL A 176 -16.73 -6.37 5.78
CA VAL A 176 -15.40 -6.08 5.25
C VAL A 176 -15.50 -5.01 4.17
N THR A 177 -14.70 -3.94 4.27
CA THR A 177 -14.58 -2.94 3.22
C THR A 177 -13.26 -3.10 2.45
N VAL A 178 -13.32 -2.88 1.15
CA VAL A 178 -12.15 -2.95 0.26
C VAL A 178 -12.10 -1.69 -0.57
N ASN A 179 -11.03 -0.90 -0.43
CA ASN A 179 -10.87 0.37 -1.12
C ASN A 179 -9.47 0.51 -1.71
N THR A 180 -9.36 1.33 -2.74
CA THR A 180 -8.09 1.75 -3.33
C THR A 180 -7.87 3.23 -3.03
N ILE A 181 -6.64 3.60 -2.74
CA ILE A 181 -6.19 5.00 -2.76
C ILE A 181 -5.26 5.21 -3.95
N SER A 182 -5.34 6.37 -4.60
CA SER A 182 -4.50 6.72 -5.74
C SER A 182 -3.72 8.01 -5.46
N PRO A 183 -2.55 7.89 -4.79
CA PRO A 183 -1.67 9.03 -4.55
C PRO A 183 -1.12 9.63 -5.84
N GLY A 184 -0.91 10.97 -5.84
CA GLY A 184 -0.09 11.66 -6.80
C GLY A 184 1.41 11.58 -6.47
N TYR A 185 2.18 12.59 -6.84
CA TYR A 185 3.59 12.70 -6.45
C TYR A 185 3.71 13.09 -4.98
N ILE A 186 4.27 12.18 -4.19
CA ILE A 186 4.45 12.30 -2.74
C ILE A 186 5.94 12.46 -2.42
N GLY A 187 6.27 13.39 -1.53
CA GLY A 187 7.64 13.70 -1.10
C GLY A 187 8.31 12.60 -0.28
N THR A 188 8.38 11.40 -0.85
CA THR A 188 9.16 10.27 -0.30
C THR A 188 10.63 10.42 -0.66
N LYS A 189 11.52 9.69 0.03
CA LYS A 189 12.95 9.67 -0.28
C LYS A 189 13.22 9.39 -1.77
N MET A 190 12.41 8.54 -2.40
CA MET A 190 12.53 8.20 -3.83
C MET A 190 12.24 9.41 -4.73
N VAL A 191 11.16 10.15 -4.46
CA VAL A 191 10.78 11.33 -5.25
C VAL A 191 11.71 12.50 -4.98
N LEU A 192 12.14 12.69 -3.72
CA LEU A 192 13.09 13.73 -3.34
C LEU A 192 14.52 13.50 -3.88
N ALA A 193 14.84 12.28 -4.33
CA ALA A 193 16.10 11.98 -5.03
C ALA A 193 16.11 12.45 -6.50
N ILE A 194 14.95 12.84 -7.04
CA ILE A 194 14.87 13.46 -8.39
C ILE A 194 15.54 14.84 -8.32
N PRO A 195 16.36 15.23 -9.32
CA PRO A 195 16.98 16.55 -9.34
C PRO A 195 15.95 17.66 -9.14
N LYS A 196 16.27 18.61 -8.27
CA LYS A 196 15.36 19.71 -7.90
C LYS A 196 14.84 20.47 -9.12
N GLU A 197 15.70 20.72 -10.11
CA GLU A 197 15.33 21.37 -11.37
C GLU A 197 14.21 20.60 -12.12
N VAL A 198 14.27 19.27 -12.11
CA VAL A 198 13.24 18.42 -12.75
C VAL A 198 11.94 18.44 -11.93
N LEU A 199 12.05 18.43 -10.60
CA LEU A 199 10.89 18.57 -9.73
C LEU A 199 10.17 19.90 -9.98
N ASP A 200 10.91 21.01 -9.98
CA ASP A 200 10.36 22.36 -10.08
C ASP A 200 9.84 22.69 -11.50
N SER A 201 10.50 22.17 -12.55
CA SER A 201 10.14 22.51 -13.93
C SER A 201 9.17 21.55 -14.59
N LYS A 202 9.13 20.27 -14.17
CA LYS A 202 8.36 19.23 -14.88
C LYS A 202 7.30 18.54 -14.01
N ILE A 203 7.51 18.43 -12.70
CA ILE A 203 6.62 17.66 -11.83
C ILE A 203 5.65 18.58 -11.09
N ILE A 204 6.16 19.53 -10.32
CA ILE A 204 5.32 20.44 -9.52
C ILE A 204 4.30 21.23 -10.36
N PRO A 205 4.65 21.73 -11.57
CA PRO A 205 3.68 22.42 -12.42
C PRO A 205 2.48 21.58 -12.88
N GLN A 206 2.60 20.24 -12.82
CA GLN A 206 1.48 19.34 -13.12
C GLN A 206 0.53 19.12 -11.93
N ILE A 207 0.85 19.64 -10.76
CA ILE A 207 0.08 19.47 -9.54
C ILE A 207 -0.64 20.78 -9.22
N PRO A 208 -1.96 20.89 -9.39
CA PRO A 208 -2.71 22.14 -9.17
C PRO A 208 -2.50 22.76 -7.78
N ILE A 209 -2.35 21.96 -6.73
CA ILE A 209 -2.01 22.45 -5.37
C ILE A 209 -0.60 23.10 -5.31
N GLY A 210 0.26 22.92 -6.31
CA GLY A 210 1.54 23.57 -6.43
C GLY A 210 2.67 22.99 -5.56
N ARG A 211 2.50 21.79 -5.02
CA ARG A 211 3.50 21.08 -4.21
C ARG A 211 3.37 19.57 -4.29
N LEU A 212 4.41 18.88 -3.88
CA LEU A 212 4.31 17.45 -3.60
C LEU A 212 3.37 17.20 -2.42
N GLY A 213 2.65 16.08 -2.46
CA GLY A 213 1.92 15.57 -1.28
C GLY A 213 2.91 15.15 -0.19
N LYS A 214 2.47 15.20 1.06
CA LYS A 214 3.25 14.68 2.20
C LYS A 214 2.84 13.22 2.47
N PRO A 215 3.77 12.33 2.86
CA PRO A 215 3.43 10.97 3.27
C PRO A 215 2.34 10.91 4.35
N GLU A 216 2.31 11.90 5.27
CA GLU A 216 1.33 12.01 6.34
C GLU A 216 -0.10 12.28 5.84
N GLU A 217 -0.24 12.98 4.69
CA GLU A 217 -1.55 13.22 4.07
C GLU A 217 -2.15 11.90 3.57
N ILE A 218 -1.33 11.05 2.96
CA ILE A 218 -1.75 9.71 2.51
C ILE A 218 -2.04 8.80 3.71
N ALA A 219 -1.18 8.83 4.73
CA ALA A 219 -1.38 8.09 5.97
C ALA A 219 -2.68 8.51 6.69
N GLY A 220 -3.05 9.77 6.63
CA GLY A 220 -4.33 10.28 7.16
C GLY A 220 -5.54 9.65 6.48
N LEU A 221 -5.52 9.52 5.15
CA LEU A 221 -6.59 8.84 4.40
C LEU A 221 -6.63 7.34 4.70
N CYS A 222 -5.48 6.67 4.76
CA CYS A 222 -5.41 5.26 5.16
C CYS A 222 -6.00 5.06 6.57
N ALA A 223 -5.70 5.96 7.51
CA ALA A 223 -6.21 5.92 8.87
C ALA A 223 -7.73 6.07 8.92
N TYR A 224 -8.30 6.98 8.14
CA TYR A 224 -9.75 7.13 8.00
C TYR A 224 -10.39 5.85 7.44
N LEU A 225 -9.85 5.31 6.34
CA LEU A 225 -10.36 4.09 5.72
C LEU A 225 -10.24 2.85 6.62
N ALA A 226 -9.27 2.84 7.54
CA ALA A 226 -9.06 1.78 8.52
C ALA A 226 -10.03 1.89 9.74
N SER A 227 -10.73 3.00 9.89
CA SER A 227 -11.63 3.27 11.01
C SER A 227 -13.05 2.73 10.81
N ASP A 228 -13.86 2.80 11.87
CA ASP A 228 -15.30 2.49 11.80
C ASP A 228 -16.09 3.61 11.12
N GLU A 229 -15.57 4.84 11.06
CA GLU A 229 -16.19 5.98 10.37
C GLU A 229 -16.29 5.76 8.86
N ALA A 230 -15.42 4.94 8.28
CA ALA A 230 -15.41 4.59 6.85
C ALA A 230 -16.24 3.32 6.53
N ALA A 231 -17.07 2.83 7.45
CA ALA A 231 -17.80 1.56 7.29
C ALA A 231 -18.76 1.52 6.07
N PHE A 232 -19.22 2.68 5.59
CA PHE A 232 -20.09 2.76 4.41
C PHE A 232 -19.32 3.00 3.09
N LEU A 233 -17.98 3.02 3.15
CA LEU A 233 -17.13 3.27 2.00
C LEU A 233 -16.44 1.96 1.58
N THR A 234 -16.88 1.40 0.44
CA THR A 234 -16.30 0.17 -0.13
C THR A 234 -16.35 0.19 -1.65
N GLY A 235 -15.41 -0.47 -2.31
CA GLY A 235 -15.28 -0.53 -3.76
C GLY A 235 -14.79 0.76 -4.42
N ALA A 236 -14.42 1.77 -3.62
CA ALA A 236 -14.00 3.08 -4.12
C ALA A 236 -12.53 3.08 -4.55
N ASN A 237 -12.22 3.94 -5.53
CA ASN A 237 -10.87 4.40 -5.80
C ASN A 237 -10.78 5.88 -5.45
N ILE A 238 -10.06 6.21 -4.38
CA ILE A 238 -10.01 7.57 -3.83
C ILE A 238 -8.72 8.25 -4.30
N ALA A 239 -8.89 9.27 -5.16
CA ALA A 239 -7.79 10.08 -5.62
C ALA A 239 -7.30 11.02 -4.50
N ILE A 240 -5.99 11.00 -4.24
CA ILE A 240 -5.30 11.90 -3.30
C ILE A 240 -4.02 12.39 -3.97
N ASN A 241 -4.17 13.29 -4.96
CA ASN A 241 -3.15 13.62 -5.95
C ASN A 241 -2.94 15.13 -6.16
N GLY A 242 -3.51 15.97 -5.30
CA GLY A 242 -3.38 17.43 -5.40
C GLY A 242 -4.03 18.03 -6.66
N GLY A 243 -5.01 17.35 -7.25
CA GLY A 243 -5.68 17.76 -8.49
C GLY A 243 -4.95 17.32 -9.76
N GLN A 244 -3.87 16.53 -9.67
CA GLN A 244 -3.07 16.08 -10.81
C GLN A 244 -3.88 15.24 -11.81
N HIS A 245 -4.94 14.60 -11.35
CA HIS A 245 -5.95 13.92 -12.14
C HIS A 245 -7.30 14.07 -11.44
N MET A 246 -8.30 14.53 -12.18
CA MET A 246 -9.67 14.70 -11.76
C MET A 246 -10.58 13.91 -12.70
N TYR A 247 -11.69 13.35 -12.18
CA TYR A 247 -12.72 12.67 -12.96
C TYR A 247 -13.82 13.64 -13.37
#